data_add5a9123d91d155cb15edb54dd803db
#
_entry.id   add5a9123d91d155cb15edb54dd803db
#
_cell.length_a   1.000
_cell.length_b   1.000
_cell.length_c   1.000
_cell.angle_alpha   90.00
_cell.angle_beta   90.00
_cell.angle_gamma   90.00
#
_symmetry.space_group_name_H-M   'P 1'
#
loop_
_entity.id
_entity.type
_entity.pdbx_description
1 polymer ?
#
loop_
_entity_poly.entity_id
_entity_poly.type
_entity_poly.pdbx_seq_one_letter_code
_entity_poly.pdbx_strand_id
1 'polypeptide(L)'
;MNIVYASDEGYCQHMAVSIVSLIEHNKSEQLTFHILSDGISMEKEDQLRAMVRGYGKKIVFYPIEHLMEELKGQIYGIDTGRFRITTLARLLMGSILPRMVTKVLYLDCDTVVLRSIAPLYRLLLDDDMAAMAAEPTIYPEVKEKIGLTEEDTYFNAGMLLMNLSAWRLEDMEANCFAYYNQMGGQLPFNDQDVLNHVLRGRIKRVGQTYDFITNYYYFRYETLCAKSASFALGESKESFHLAKHHPVIVHFASDERPWNRGNLNHY
;
A
#
# COMPACT_ATOMS: atom_id res chain seq x y z
N MET A 1 5.39 -15.40 -6.09
CA MET A 1 4.87 -14.32 -5.25
C MET A 1 3.72 -13.65 -5.99
N ASN A 2 2.62 -13.33 -5.30
CA ASN A 2 1.48 -12.59 -5.84
C ASN A 2 1.62 -11.13 -5.44
N ILE A 3 1.71 -10.24 -6.42
CA ILE A 3 1.88 -8.80 -6.24
C ILE A 3 0.63 -8.12 -6.76
N VAL A 4 0.06 -7.19 -5.99
CA VAL A 4 -1.19 -6.50 -6.35
C VAL A 4 -0.93 -5.02 -6.52
N TYR A 5 -1.52 -4.44 -7.55
CA TYR A 5 -1.64 -3.00 -7.76
C TYR A 5 -3.09 -2.65 -8.02
N ALA A 6 -3.52 -1.48 -7.58
CA ALA A 6 -4.77 -0.85 -8.02
C ALA A 6 -4.43 0.40 -8.83
N SER A 7 -4.92 0.49 -10.06
CA SER A 7 -4.55 1.58 -10.96
C SER A 7 -5.69 1.99 -11.87
N ASP A 8 -5.74 3.28 -12.14
CA ASP A 8 -6.50 3.86 -13.26
C ASP A 8 -5.58 4.12 -14.47
N GLU A 9 -6.17 4.63 -15.54
CA GLU A 9 -5.48 5.00 -16.78
C GLU A 9 -4.33 5.99 -16.56
N GLY A 10 -4.49 6.94 -15.63
CA GLY A 10 -3.50 8.00 -15.37
C GLY A 10 -2.25 7.50 -14.66
N TYR A 11 -2.39 6.50 -13.78
CA TYR A 11 -1.27 5.94 -13.02
C TYR A 11 -0.62 4.71 -13.67
N CYS A 12 -1.13 4.25 -14.82
CA CYS A 12 -0.64 3.07 -15.52
C CYS A 12 0.87 3.12 -15.83
N GLN A 13 1.40 4.28 -16.23
CA GLN A 13 2.82 4.45 -16.50
C GLN A 13 3.68 4.32 -15.24
N HIS A 14 3.24 4.87 -14.11
CA HIS A 14 3.96 4.77 -12.83
C HIS A 14 3.96 3.33 -12.32
N MET A 15 2.82 2.66 -12.40
CA MET A 15 2.70 1.23 -12.13
C MET A 15 3.66 0.39 -12.98
N ALA A 16 3.80 0.69 -14.27
CA ALA A 16 4.73 0.01 -15.17
C ALA A 16 6.18 0.13 -14.67
N VAL A 17 6.59 1.32 -14.23
CA VAL A 17 7.92 1.56 -13.64
C VAL A 17 8.11 0.74 -12.37
N SER A 18 7.12 0.75 -11.48
CA SER A 18 7.14 -0.07 -10.25
C SER A 18 7.29 -1.56 -10.56
N ILE A 19 6.48 -2.10 -11.48
CA ILE A 19 6.53 -3.50 -11.91
C ILE A 19 7.93 -3.86 -12.47
N VAL A 20 8.49 -3.04 -13.35
CA VAL A 20 9.81 -3.30 -13.95
C VAL A 20 10.89 -3.28 -12.87
N SER A 21 10.88 -2.28 -11.98
CA SER A 21 11.85 -2.19 -10.88
C SER A 21 11.79 -3.43 -9.98
N LEU A 22 10.58 -3.93 -9.69
CA LEU A 22 10.38 -5.13 -8.89
C LEU A 22 10.91 -6.37 -9.61
N ILE A 23 10.65 -6.54 -10.90
CA ILE A 23 11.13 -7.68 -11.69
C ILE A 23 12.66 -7.69 -11.74
N GLU A 24 13.29 -6.53 -11.99
CA GLU A 24 14.75 -6.41 -12.11
C GLU A 24 15.49 -6.86 -10.84
N HIS A 25 14.91 -6.61 -9.66
CA HIS A 25 15.49 -6.99 -8.38
C HIS A 25 15.02 -8.35 -7.85
N ASN A 26 14.13 -9.05 -8.59
CA ASN A 26 13.57 -10.35 -8.20
C ASN A 26 13.49 -11.32 -9.39
N LYS A 27 14.52 -11.34 -10.25
CA LYS A 27 14.53 -12.10 -11.52
C LYS A 27 14.29 -13.60 -11.33
N SER A 28 14.87 -14.18 -10.29
CA SER A 28 14.76 -15.61 -9.96
C SER A 28 13.41 -16.03 -9.37
N GLU A 29 12.61 -15.06 -8.90
CA GLU A 29 11.34 -15.34 -8.24
C GLU A 29 10.20 -15.55 -9.25
N GLN A 30 9.29 -16.46 -8.93
CA GLN A 30 8.04 -16.61 -9.68
C GLN A 30 7.08 -15.48 -9.28
N LEU A 31 6.83 -14.56 -10.20
CA LEU A 31 5.99 -13.39 -9.98
C LEU A 31 4.69 -13.50 -10.77
N THR A 32 3.58 -13.23 -10.10
CA THR A 32 2.28 -12.99 -10.72
C THR A 32 1.79 -11.63 -10.26
N PHE A 33 1.58 -10.74 -11.23
CA PHE A 33 1.01 -9.42 -10.99
C PHE A 33 -0.50 -9.48 -11.17
N HIS A 34 -1.23 -8.99 -10.18
CA HIS A 34 -2.69 -8.87 -10.16
C HIS A 34 -3.02 -7.37 -10.19
N ILE A 35 -3.66 -6.91 -11.25
CA ILE A 35 -3.97 -5.51 -11.45
C ILE A 35 -5.47 -5.30 -11.25
N LEU A 36 -5.83 -4.55 -10.21
CA LEU A 36 -7.19 -4.06 -10.01
C LEU A 36 -7.36 -2.86 -10.93
N SER A 37 -7.97 -3.09 -12.10
CA SER A 37 -8.02 -2.15 -13.23
C SER A 37 -9.26 -1.27 -13.13
N ASP A 38 -9.08 0.02 -12.86
CA ASP A 38 -10.13 1.03 -12.84
C ASP A 38 -10.09 1.86 -14.13
N GLY A 39 -10.61 1.27 -15.22
CA GLY A 39 -10.71 1.92 -16.52
C GLY A 39 -9.38 2.04 -17.28
N ILE A 40 -8.43 1.12 -17.08
CA ILE A 40 -7.24 1.05 -17.92
C ILE A 40 -7.64 0.61 -19.34
N SER A 41 -7.23 1.35 -20.36
CA SER A 41 -7.54 1.03 -21.76
C SER A 41 -6.93 -0.30 -22.19
N MET A 42 -7.60 -1.02 -23.10
CA MET A 42 -7.10 -2.28 -23.66
C MET A 42 -5.70 -2.13 -24.27
N GLU A 43 -5.41 -0.99 -24.90
CA GLU A 43 -4.10 -0.71 -25.47
C GLU A 43 -3.00 -0.74 -24.39
N LYS A 44 -3.21 -0.07 -23.25
CA LYS A 44 -2.25 -0.06 -22.14
C LYS A 44 -2.17 -1.40 -21.43
N GLU A 45 -3.30 -2.10 -21.27
CA GLU A 45 -3.26 -3.48 -20.75
C GLU A 45 -2.41 -4.39 -21.64
N ASP A 46 -2.55 -4.31 -22.97
CA ASP A 46 -1.78 -5.13 -23.91
C ASP A 46 -0.29 -4.77 -23.88
N GLN A 47 0.04 -3.49 -23.77
CA GLN A 47 1.43 -3.04 -23.59
C GLN A 47 2.05 -3.60 -22.31
N LEU A 48 1.32 -3.54 -21.16
CA LEU A 48 1.75 -4.11 -19.88
C LEU A 48 1.89 -5.63 -19.96
N ARG A 49 0.94 -6.32 -20.61
CA ARG A 49 0.99 -7.77 -20.82
C ARG A 49 2.23 -8.16 -21.64
N ALA A 50 2.51 -7.43 -22.72
CA ALA A 50 3.68 -7.68 -23.55
C ALA A 50 4.98 -7.45 -22.77
N MET A 51 5.06 -6.35 -22.01
CA MET A 51 6.20 -6.01 -21.17
C MET A 51 6.48 -7.11 -20.14
N VAL A 52 5.50 -7.49 -19.32
CA VAL A 52 5.66 -8.48 -18.25
C VAL A 52 5.97 -9.87 -18.79
N ARG A 53 5.35 -10.26 -19.91
CA ARG A 53 5.65 -11.52 -20.61
C ARG A 53 7.08 -11.54 -21.16
N GLY A 54 7.60 -10.43 -21.62
CA GLY A 54 8.99 -10.28 -22.06
C GLY A 54 10.00 -10.66 -20.99
N TYR A 55 9.65 -10.47 -19.71
CA TYR A 55 10.43 -10.91 -18.56
C TYR A 55 10.10 -12.36 -18.10
N GLY A 56 9.23 -13.09 -18.79
CA GLY A 56 8.80 -14.43 -18.39
C GLY A 56 7.91 -14.46 -17.14
N LYS A 57 7.26 -13.36 -16.81
CA LYS A 57 6.38 -13.23 -15.63
C LYS A 57 4.91 -13.23 -16.04
N LYS A 58 4.00 -13.33 -15.06
CA LYS A 58 2.55 -13.36 -15.27
C LYS A 58 1.91 -12.05 -14.83
N ILE A 59 0.89 -11.62 -15.59
CA ILE A 59 0.04 -10.48 -15.24
C ILE A 59 -1.41 -10.81 -15.53
N VAL A 60 -2.31 -10.45 -14.61
CA VAL A 60 -3.76 -10.66 -14.72
C VAL A 60 -4.44 -9.36 -14.34
N PHE A 61 -5.40 -8.92 -15.14
CA PHE A 61 -6.21 -7.74 -14.90
C PHE A 61 -7.58 -8.13 -14.40
N TYR A 62 -8.08 -7.41 -13.42
CA TYR A 62 -9.40 -7.54 -12.82
C TYR A 62 -10.11 -6.20 -12.98
N PRO A 63 -11.08 -6.08 -13.91
CA PRO A 63 -11.87 -4.86 -14.07
C PRO A 63 -12.66 -4.59 -12.78
N ILE A 64 -12.55 -3.38 -12.24
CA ILE A 64 -13.21 -2.99 -10.99
C ILE A 64 -14.13 -1.77 -11.13
N GLU A 65 -14.30 -1.22 -12.32
CA GLU A 65 -15.09 -0.01 -12.57
C GLU A 65 -16.50 -0.14 -12.03
N HIS A 66 -17.15 -1.26 -12.33
CA HIS A 66 -18.52 -1.52 -11.87
C HIS A 66 -18.58 -1.61 -10.34
N LEU A 67 -17.62 -2.29 -9.72
CA LEU A 67 -17.50 -2.39 -8.27
C LEU A 67 -17.28 -1.03 -7.61
N MET A 68 -16.46 -0.16 -8.23
CA MET A 68 -16.24 1.20 -7.74
C MET A 68 -17.50 2.07 -7.87
N GLU A 69 -18.29 1.90 -8.94
CA GLU A 69 -19.58 2.59 -9.08
C GLU A 69 -20.61 2.10 -8.05
N GLU A 70 -20.66 0.80 -7.78
CA GLU A 70 -21.52 0.24 -6.72
C GLU A 70 -21.16 0.80 -5.34
N LEU A 71 -19.88 0.89 -5.02
CA LEU A 71 -19.41 1.48 -3.76
C LEU A 71 -19.83 2.95 -3.60
N LYS A 72 -19.74 3.75 -4.68
CA LYS A 72 -20.24 5.13 -4.68
C LYS A 72 -21.74 5.21 -4.34
N GLY A 73 -22.51 4.23 -4.80
CA GLY A 73 -23.95 4.15 -4.52
C GLY A 73 -24.29 3.67 -3.11
N GLN A 74 -23.42 2.86 -2.50
CA GLN A 74 -23.67 2.25 -1.19
C GLN A 74 -23.16 3.10 -0.01
N ILE A 75 -22.14 3.92 -0.23
CA ILE A 75 -21.55 4.76 0.81
C ILE A 75 -22.12 6.17 0.68
N TYR A 76 -23.05 6.51 1.59
CA TYR A 76 -23.62 7.85 1.62
C TYR A 76 -22.56 8.88 2.01
N GLY A 77 -22.41 9.92 1.16
CA GLY A 77 -21.49 11.02 1.45
C GLY A 77 -20.01 10.71 1.24
N ILE A 78 -19.69 9.66 0.42
CA ILE A 78 -18.29 9.33 0.11
C ILE A 78 -17.55 10.56 -0.40
N ASP A 79 -16.55 10.97 0.35
CA ASP A 79 -15.62 12.04 -0.01
C ASP A 79 -14.19 11.51 0.13
N THR A 80 -13.62 11.11 -0.99
CA THR A 80 -12.24 10.64 -1.02
C THR A 80 -11.23 11.79 -0.97
N GLY A 81 -11.70 13.04 -0.90
CA GLY A 81 -10.85 14.22 -0.85
C GLY A 81 -9.87 14.29 -2.02
N ARG A 82 -8.58 14.37 -1.69
CA ARG A 82 -7.50 14.34 -2.69
C ARG A 82 -7.18 12.95 -3.26
N PHE A 83 -7.74 11.90 -2.68
CA PHE A 83 -7.50 10.52 -3.10
C PHE A 83 -8.56 10.07 -4.12
N ARG A 84 -8.19 9.14 -4.97
CA ARG A 84 -9.14 8.51 -5.89
C ARG A 84 -9.86 7.38 -5.21
N ILE A 85 -11.10 7.11 -5.60
CA ILE A 85 -11.88 5.98 -5.06
C ILE A 85 -11.19 4.64 -5.32
N THR A 86 -10.37 4.55 -6.35
CA THR A 86 -9.54 3.37 -6.67
C THR A 86 -8.65 2.93 -5.50
N THR A 87 -8.31 3.84 -4.56
CA THR A 87 -7.55 3.46 -3.35
C THR A 87 -8.32 2.48 -2.47
N LEU A 88 -9.66 2.55 -2.45
CA LEU A 88 -10.50 1.62 -1.70
C LEU A 88 -10.46 0.19 -2.24
N ALA A 89 -10.00 -0.01 -3.48
CA ALA A 89 -9.94 -1.34 -4.09
C ALA A 89 -9.03 -2.31 -3.32
N ARG A 90 -8.02 -1.79 -2.59
CA ARG A 90 -7.16 -2.65 -1.74
C ARG A 90 -7.93 -3.32 -0.60
N LEU A 91 -9.04 -2.75 -0.16
CA LEU A 91 -9.91 -3.33 0.87
C LEU A 91 -10.71 -4.53 0.33
N LEU A 92 -10.87 -4.63 -0.99
CA LEU A 92 -11.68 -5.64 -1.69
C LEU A 92 -10.85 -6.78 -2.29
N MET A 93 -9.56 -6.86 -1.99
CA MET A 93 -8.68 -7.90 -2.57
C MET A 93 -9.14 -9.33 -2.25
N GLY A 94 -9.82 -9.53 -1.13
CA GLY A 94 -10.33 -10.82 -0.72
C GLY A 94 -11.40 -11.36 -1.67
N SER A 95 -12.35 -10.52 -2.08
CA SER A 95 -13.44 -10.89 -3.01
C SER A 95 -13.01 -10.89 -4.46
N ILE A 96 -12.14 -9.95 -4.87
CA ILE A 96 -11.69 -9.80 -6.26
C ILE A 96 -10.74 -10.93 -6.68
N LEU A 97 -9.79 -11.28 -5.83
CA LEU A 97 -8.73 -12.22 -6.20
C LEU A 97 -9.18 -13.69 -6.06
N PRO A 98 -8.69 -14.59 -6.92
CA PRO A 98 -9.02 -16.02 -6.85
C PRO A 98 -8.74 -16.59 -5.45
N ARG A 99 -9.60 -17.50 -4.99
CA ARG A 99 -9.50 -18.13 -3.65
C ARG A 99 -8.17 -18.83 -3.39
N MET A 100 -7.50 -19.32 -4.43
CA MET A 100 -6.17 -19.93 -4.34
C MET A 100 -5.06 -18.93 -4.00
N VAL A 101 -5.29 -17.64 -4.18
CA VAL A 101 -4.37 -16.58 -3.76
C VAL A 101 -4.60 -16.32 -2.27
N THR A 102 -3.72 -16.86 -1.44
CA THR A 102 -3.85 -16.82 0.03
C THR A 102 -3.02 -15.72 0.70
N LYS A 103 -2.03 -15.20 -0.03
CA LYS A 103 -1.11 -14.16 0.45
C LYS A 103 -0.70 -13.26 -0.71
N VAL A 104 -0.71 -11.96 -0.48
CA VAL A 104 -0.31 -10.95 -1.46
C VAL A 104 0.59 -9.89 -0.86
N LEU A 105 1.42 -9.30 -1.69
CA LEU A 105 2.05 -8.00 -1.42
C LEU A 105 1.36 -6.97 -2.30
N TYR A 106 0.61 -6.07 -1.69
CA TYR A 106 0.06 -4.88 -2.34
C TYR A 106 1.11 -3.77 -2.34
N LEU A 107 1.21 -3.07 -3.45
CA LEU A 107 2.06 -1.88 -3.61
C LEU A 107 1.28 -0.76 -4.29
N ASP A 108 1.48 0.46 -3.81
CA ASP A 108 1.01 1.64 -4.54
C ASP A 108 1.81 1.84 -5.83
N CYS A 109 1.17 2.42 -6.84
CA CYS A 109 1.75 2.60 -8.17
C CYS A 109 2.96 3.56 -8.17
N ASP A 110 3.06 4.40 -7.16
CA ASP A 110 4.14 5.37 -6.96
C ASP A 110 5.27 4.82 -6.06
N THR A 111 5.53 3.53 -6.17
CA THR A 111 6.66 2.85 -5.52
C THR A 111 7.75 2.44 -6.51
N VAL A 112 9.00 2.38 -6.05
CA VAL A 112 10.13 1.81 -6.81
C VAL A 112 10.87 0.82 -5.93
N VAL A 113 11.04 -0.40 -6.44
CA VAL A 113 11.75 -1.48 -5.74
C VAL A 113 13.23 -1.44 -6.12
N LEU A 114 14.11 -1.35 -5.13
CA LEU A 114 15.55 -1.22 -5.33
C LEU A 114 16.34 -2.46 -4.89
N ARG A 115 15.68 -3.43 -4.24
CA ARG A 115 16.29 -4.67 -3.74
C ARG A 115 15.26 -5.80 -3.72
N SER A 116 15.71 -7.02 -3.42
CA SER A 116 14.80 -8.17 -3.33
C SER A 116 13.75 -7.99 -2.23
N ILE A 117 12.48 -8.19 -2.61
CA ILE A 117 11.34 -8.25 -1.69
C ILE A 117 11.09 -9.64 -1.11
N ALA A 118 11.89 -10.64 -1.50
CA ALA A 118 11.68 -12.03 -1.07
C ALA A 118 11.70 -12.20 0.47
N PRO A 119 12.59 -11.53 1.24
CA PRO A 119 12.53 -11.60 2.70
C PRO A 119 11.22 -11.09 3.27
N LEU A 120 10.71 -9.96 2.76
CA LEU A 120 9.40 -9.41 3.14
C LEU A 120 8.27 -10.39 2.80
N TYR A 121 8.24 -10.87 1.56
CA TYR A 121 7.16 -11.75 1.11
C TYR A 121 7.10 -13.08 1.87
N ARG A 122 8.27 -13.58 2.33
CA ARG A 122 8.38 -14.83 3.11
C ARG A 122 8.11 -14.66 4.61
N LEU A 123 7.92 -13.42 5.08
CA LEU A 123 7.61 -13.15 6.47
C LEU A 123 6.35 -13.91 6.89
N LEU A 124 6.42 -14.61 8.02
CA LEU A 124 5.25 -15.26 8.62
C LEU A 124 4.42 -14.19 9.33
N LEU A 125 3.13 -14.16 9.03
CA LEU A 125 2.20 -13.22 9.64
C LEU A 125 1.62 -13.76 10.96
N ASP A 126 1.71 -15.08 11.18
CA ASP A 126 1.17 -15.74 12.36
C ASP A 126 -0.32 -15.34 12.56
N ASP A 127 -0.65 -14.70 13.69
CA ASP A 127 -1.99 -14.19 13.99
C ASP A 127 -2.25 -12.79 13.43
N ASP A 128 -1.23 -12.15 12.83
CA ASP A 128 -1.39 -10.84 12.22
C ASP A 128 -2.12 -10.93 10.87
N MET A 129 -2.95 -9.95 10.61
CA MET A 129 -3.70 -9.85 9.35
C MET A 129 -2.82 -9.30 8.23
N ALA A 130 -1.91 -8.41 8.58
CA ALA A 130 -1.04 -7.74 7.62
C ALA A 130 0.34 -7.41 8.22
N ALA A 131 1.33 -7.13 7.33
CA ALA A 131 2.56 -6.45 7.74
C ALA A 131 2.68 -5.13 6.98
N MET A 132 3.00 -4.05 7.72
CA MET A 132 3.06 -2.68 7.24
C MET A 132 4.20 -1.91 7.91
N ALA A 133 4.67 -0.82 7.29
CA ALA A 133 5.64 0.10 7.87
C ALA A 133 4.94 1.26 8.59
N ALA A 134 5.52 1.74 9.69
CA ALA A 134 4.96 2.85 10.46
C ALA A 134 5.03 4.17 9.68
N GLU A 135 4.03 5.04 9.87
CA GLU A 135 4.01 6.41 9.36
C GLU A 135 4.10 7.42 10.52
N PRO A 136 5.32 7.80 10.93
CA PRO A 136 5.54 8.66 12.10
C PRO A 136 5.16 10.12 11.88
N THR A 137 4.83 10.52 10.66
CA THR A 137 4.50 11.92 10.32
C THR A 137 3.01 12.24 10.39
N ILE A 138 2.18 11.24 10.73
CA ILE A 138 0.74 11.44 10.88
C ILE A 138 0.43 12.37 12.07
N TYR A 139 -0.58 13.20 11.91
CA TYR A 139 -0.99 14.13 12.96
C TYR A 139 -1.78 13.40 14.06
N PRO A 140 -1.61 13.78 15.35
CA PRO A 140 -2.34 13.18 16.46
C PRO A 140 -3.86 13.23 16.29
N GLU A 141 -4.39 14.31 15.72
CA GLU A 141 -5.83 14.52 15.47
C GLU A 141 -6.41 13.49 14.50
N VAL A 142 -5.60 12.99 13.57
CA VAL A 142 -6.00 11.90 12.65
C VAL A 142 -6.15 10.60 13.42
N LYS A 143 -5.18 10.29 14.28
CA LYS A 143 -5.23 9.10 15.14
C LYS A 143 -6.45 9.13 16.06
N GLU A 144 -6.68 10.26 16.73
CA GLU A 144 -7.84 10.46 17.60
C GLU A 144 -9.16 10.27 16.84
N LYS A 145 -9.28 10.88 15.64
CA LYS A 145 -10.47 10.78 14.80
C LYS A 145 -10.84 9.34 14.47
N ILE A 146 -9.86 8.47 14.29
CA ILE A 146 -10.10 7.05 13.98
C ILE A 146 -10.04 6.14 15.20
N GLY A 147 -10.04 6.70 16.41
CA GLY A 147 -10.09 5.95 17.67
C GLY A 147 -8.76 5.30 18.08
N LEU A 148 -7.64 5.76 17.52
CA LEU A 148 -6.30 5.38 17.97
C LEU A 148 -5.83 6.34 19.06
N THR A 149 -4.95 5.84 19.95
CA THR A 149 -4.26 6.64 20.96
C THR A 149 -2.89 7.11 20.45
N GLU A 150 -2.23 7.99 21.19
CA GLU A 150 -0.85 8.40 20.88
C GLU A 150 0.13 7.22 20.89
N GLU A 151 -0.13 6.21 21.73
CA GLU A 151 0.70 5.02 21.87
C GLU A 151 0.55 4.03 20.73
N ASP A 152 -0.60 4.05 20.03
CA ASP A 152 -0.82 3.21 18.87
C ASP A 152 0.13 3.59 17.72
N THR A 153 0.67 2.62 17.03
CA THR A 153 1.39 2.88 15.79
C THR A 153 0.39 3.09 14.66
N TYR A 154 0.56 4.18 13.92
CA TYR A 154 -0.15 4.39 12.66
C TYR A 154 0.75 3.90 11.52
N PHE A 155 0.18 3.19 10.55
CA PHE A 155 0.90 2.52 9.48
C PHE A 155 0.54 3.12 8.11
N ASN A 156 1.52 3.17 7.21
CA ASN A 156 1.27 3.54 5.81
C ASN A 156 0.72 2.35 5.04
N ALA A 157 -0.25 2.60 4.15
CA ALA A 157 -0.93 1.56 3.36
C ALA A 157 -0.36 1.38 1.94
N GLY A 158 0.72 2.07 1.57
CA GLY A 158 1.31 1.97 0.23
C GLY A 158 2.10 0.69 0.00
N MET A 159 2.51 0.03 1.08
CA MET A 159 3.07 -1.31 1.07
C MET A 159 2.34 -2.17 2.11
N LEU A 160 1.69 -3.25 1.67
CA LEU A 160 0.84 -4.08 2.51
C LEU A 160 1.05 -5.56 2.18
N LEU A 161 1.75 -6.30 3.05
CA LEU A 161 1.77 -7.76 2.96
C LEU A 161 0.55 -8.30 3.70
N MET A 162 -0.37 -8.95 3.00
CA MET A 162 -1.68 -9.35 3.54
C MET A 162 -1.90 -10.85 3.54
N ASN A 163 -2.46 -11.37 4.64
CA ASN A 163 -2.99 -12.72 4.76
C ASN A 163 -4.43 -12.77 4.23
N LEU A 164 -4.60 -13.03 2.93
CA LEU A 164 -5.94 -13.07 2.31
C LEU A 164 -6.79 -14.24 2.79
N SER A 165 -6.19 -15.31 3.29
CA SER A 165 -6.97 -16.41 3.88
C SER A 165 -7.68 -15.97 5.15
N ALA A 166 -6.96 -15.34 6.08
CA ALA A 166 -7.53 -14.80 7.31
C ALA A 166 -8.50 -13.64 7.00
N TRP A 167 -8.14 -12.76 6.07
CA TRP A 167 -8.98 -11.64 5.61
C TRP A 167 -10.38 -12.11 5.19
N ARG A 168 -10.44 -13.18 4.37
CA ARG A 168 -11.71 -13.76 3.91
C ARG A 168 -12.45 -14.50 5.01
N LEU A 169 -11.71 -15.24 5.85
CA LEU A 169 -12.31 -16.06 6.93
C LEU A 169 -13.04 -15.19 7.95
N GLU A 170 -12.51 -14.00 8.23
CA GLU A 170 -13.04 -13.07 9.22
C GLU A 170 -13.91 -11.96 8.62
N ASP A 171 -14.23 -12.07 7.32
CA ASP A 171 -15.07 -11.09 6.58
C ASP A 171 -14.59 -9.63 6.78
N MET A 172 -13.28 -9.44 6.64
CA MET A 172 -12.66 -8.14 6.91
C MET A 172 -13.12 -7.04 5.96
N GLU A 173 -13.56 -7.40 4.74
CA GLU A 173 -14.15 -6.44 3.81
C GLU A 173 -15.41 -5.81 4.38
N ALA A 174 -16.33 -6.61 4.90
CA ALA A 174 -17.54 -6.11 5.56
C ALA A 174 -17.19 -5.22 6.76
N ASN A 175 -16.21 -5.62 7.58
CA ASN A 175 -15.74 -4.82 8.72
C ASN A 175 -15.17 -3.47 8.28
N CYS A 176 -14.37 -3.44 7.22
CA CYS A 176 -13.80 -2.21 6.65
C CYS A 176 -14.90 -1.26 6.16
N PHE A 177 -15.87 -1.76 5.40
CA PHE A 177 -16.95 -0.92 4.87
C PHE A 177 -17.96 -0.52 5.94
N ALA A 178 -18.22 -1.36 6.93
CA ALA A 178 -19.04 -0.97 8.09
C ALA A 178 -18.42 0.22 8.83
N TYR A 179 -17.11 0.17 9.09
CA TYR A 179 -16.39 1.28 9.70
C TYR A 179 -16.38 2.52 8.80
N TYR A 180 -16.10 2.37 7.50
CA TYR A 180 -16.10 3.49 6.56
C TYR A 180 -17.46 4.20 6.51
N ASN A 181 -18.57 3.43 6.51
CA ASN A 181 -19.94 3.94 6.59
C ASN A 181 -20.23 4.61 7.94
N GLN A 182 -19.77 4.04 9.06
CA GLN A 182 -19.89 4.65 10.39
C GLN A 182 -19.25 6.04 10.43
N MET A 183 -18.14 6.23 9.72
CA MET A 183 -17.44 7.51 9.59
C MET A 183 -18.05 8.43 8.53
N GLY A 184 -19.18 8.07 7.93
CA GLY A 184 -19.88 8.84 6.90
C GLY A 184 -19.07 9.00 5.61
N GLY A 185 -18.15 8.09 5.31
CA GLY A 185 -17.28 8.16 4.13
C GLY A 185 -16.25 9.28 4.17
N GLN A 186 -16.04 9.91 5.33
CA GLN A 186 -15.18 11.09 5.49
C GLN A 186 -13.99 10.80 6.42
N LEU A 187 -12.96 10.21 5.85
CA LEU A 187 -11.71 9.91 6.53
C LEU A 187 -10.54 10.69 5.90
N PRO A 188 -9.62 11.27 6.70
CA PRO A 188 -8.49 12.07 6.19
C PRO A 188 -7.61 11.31 5.18
N PHE A 189 -7.37 10.03 5.42
CA PHE A 189 -6.55 9.15 4.58
C PHE A 189 -7.31 7.90 4.11
N ASN A 190 -8.64 7.99 4.00
CA ASN A 190 -9.51 6.97 3.42
C ASN A 190 -9.22 5.52 3.87
N ASP A 191 -8.82 4.69 2.94
CA ASP A 191 -8.49 3.28 3.12
C ASP A 191 -7.37 3.03 4.13
N GLN A 192 -6.38 3.92 4.21
CA GLN A 192 -5.32 3.84 5.20
C GLN A 192 -5.86 4.00 6.63
N ASP A 193 -6.78 4.95 6.85
CA ASP A 193 -7.44 5.14 8.14
C ASP A 193 -8.30 3.94 8.51
N VAL A 194 -9.04 3.38 7.54
CA VAL A 194 -9.83 2.16 7.73
C VAL A 194 -8.94 1.00 8.18
N LEU A 195 -7.84 0.75 7.47
CA LEU A 195 -6.91 -0.33 7.80
C LEU A 195 -6.31 -0.16 9.19
N ASN A 196 -5.89 1.06 9.54
CA ASN A 196 -5.32 1.34 10.86
C ASN A 196 -6.32 1.13 12.00
N HIS A 197 -7.60 1.49 11.80
CA HIS A 197 -8.64 1.25 12.78
C HIS A 197 -8.99 -0.24 12.89
N VAL A 198 -9.35 -0.85 11.77
CA VAL A 198 -9.92 -2.22 11.74
C VAL A 198 -8.88 -3.28 12.08
N LEU A 199 -7.61 -3.05 11.74
CA LEU A 199 -6.51 -3.97 12.02
C LEU A 199 -5.72 -3.60 13.29
N ARG A 200 -6.22 -2.70 14.13
CA ARG A 200 -5.54 -2.33 15.38
C ARG A 200 -5.13 -3.57 16.18
N GLY A 201 -3.84 -3.67 16.53
CA GLY A 201 -3.29 -4.81 17.27
C GLY A 201 -3.08 -6.08 16.44
N ARG A 202 -3.34 -6.03 15.11
CA ARG A 202 -3.20 -7.17 14.18
C ARG A 202 -2.32 -6.84 12.97
N ILE A 203 -1.44 -5.87 13.12
CA ILE A 203 -0.47 -5.47 12.10
C ILE A 203 0.93 -5.80 12.60
N LYS A 204 1.62 -6.69 11.90
CA LYS A 204 3.04 -6.94 12.10
C LYS A 204 3.83 -5.76 11.55
N ARG A 205 4.52 -5.06 12.44
CA ARG A 205 5.37 -3.96 12.01
C ARG A 205 6.60 -4.47 11.27
N VAL A 206 6.90 -3.85 10.12
CA VAL A 206 8.16 -4.02 9.40
C VAL A 206 8.98 -2.72 9.41
N GLY A 207 10.29 -2.83 9.17
CA GLY A 207 11.17 -1.67 9.15
C GLY A 207 10.90 -0.74 7.97
N GLN A 208 11.26 0.53 8.14
CA GLN A 208 11.09 1.59 7.13
C GLN A 208 11.75 1.28 5.79
N THR A 209 12.68 0.34 5.74
CA THR A 209 13.34 -0.10 4.51
C THR A 209 12.36 -0.67 3.47
N TYR A 210 11.21 -1.19 3.91
CA TYR A 210 10.19 -1.78 3.03
C TYR A 210 9.10 -0.82 2.56
N ASP A 211 9.06 0.40 3.11
CA ASP A 211 8.16 1.47 2.67
C ASP A 211 8.76 2.82 3.06
N PHE A 212 9.88 3.18 2.39
CA PHE A 212 10.58 4.41 2.68
C PHE A 212 9.93 5.57 1.93
N ILE A 213 9.11 6.33 2.62
CA ILE A 213 8.47 7.53 2.06
C ILE A 213 9.53 8.60 1.82
N THR A 214 9.58 9.17 0.61
CA THR A 214 10.66 10.06 0.18
C THR A 214 10.84 11.30 1.04
N ASN A 215 9.77 11.84 1.63
CA ASN A 215 9.89 13.01 2.52
C ASN A 215 10.68 12.69 3.80
N TYR A 216 10.80 11.42 4.23
CA TYR A 216 11.62 11.04 5.38
C TYR A 216 13.10 11.32 5.16
N TYR A 217 13.53 11.50 3.92
CA TYR A 217 14.90 11.90 3.62
C TYR A 217 15.30 13.21 4.31
N TYR A 218 14.35 14.13 4.49
CA TYR A 218 14.57 15.44 5.12
C TYR A 218 14.49 15.42 6.64
N PHE A 219 14.02 14.32 7.24
CA PHE A 219 13.89 14.22 8.69
C PHE A 219 15.11 13.57 9.32
N ARG A 220 15.45 14.04 10.53
CA ARG A 220 16.33 13.31 11.45
C ARG A 220 15.51 12.28 12.20
N TYR A 221 16.15 11.17 12.61
CA TYR A 221 15.52 10.13 13.41
C TYR A 221 14.84 10.70 14.67
N GLU A 222 15.56 11.57 15.40
CA GLU A 222 15.08 12.19 16.63
C GLU A 222 13.82 13.04 16.40
N THR A 223 13.71 13.67 15.24
CA THR A 223 12.52 14.44 14.86
C THR A 223 11.30 13.54 14.65
N LEU A 224 11.48 12.38 14.04
CA LEU A 224 10.39 11.41 13.85
C LEU A 224 9.97 10.78 15.18
N CYS A 225 10.93 10.48 16.07
CA CYS A 225 10.65 10.00 17.42
C CYS A 225 9.87 11.02 18.26
N ALA A 226 10.19 12.31 18.11
CA ALA A 226 9.46 13.37 18.78
C ALA A 226 8.02 13.56 18.25
N LYS A 227 7.76 13.18 16.99
CA LYS A 227 6.43 13.22 16.39
C LYS A 227 5.59 11.98 16.74
N SER A 228 6.21 10.84 16.96
CA SER A 228 5.54 9.58 17.23
C SER A 228 6.34 8.74 18.23
N ALA A 229 5.85 8.65 19.46
CA ALA A 229 6.45 7.83 20.51
C ALA A 229 6.51 6.34 20.11
N SER A 230 5.45 5.84 19.47
CA SER A 230 5.38 4.46 18.98
C SER A 230 6.44 4.17 17.89
N PHE A 231 6.88 5.19 17.13
CA PHE A 231 7.96 5.04 16.16
C PHE A 231 9.28 4.69 16.84
N ALA A 232 9.63 5.41 17.91
CA ALA A 232 10.85 5.16 18.67
C ALA A 232 10.91 3.76 19.31
N LEU A 233 9.75 3.18 19.65
CA LEU A 233 9.67 1.85 20.27
C LEU A 233 9.95 0.72 19.26
N GLY A 234 9.72 0.94 17.98
CA GLY A 234 9.81 -0.13 16.99
C GLY A 234 10.79 0.11 15.85
N GLU A 235 11.47 1.26 15.81
CA GLU A 235 12.49 1.59 14.81
C GLU A 235 13.74 2.12 15.51
N SER A 236 14.91 1.51 15.29
CA SER A 236 16.16 2.04 15.81
C SER A 236 16.74 3.12 14.89
N LYS A 237 17.66 3.93 15.44
CA LYS A 237 18.36 4.93 14.65
C LYS A 237 19.18 4.32 13.52
N GLU A 238 19.81 3.18 13.79
CA GLU A 238 20.61 2.41 12.83
C GLU A 238 19.73 1.85 11.71
N SER A 239 18.56 1.28 12.08
CA SER A 239 17.58 0.75 11.13
C SER A 239 17.01 1.85 10.23
N PHE A 240 16.64 3.00 10.81
CA PHE A 240 16.17 4.16 10.05
C PHE A 240 17.26 4.71 9.12
N HIS A 241 18.51 4.81 9.59
CA HIS A 241 19.63 5.25 8.76
C HIS A 241 19.87 4.29 7.60
N LEU A 242 19.78 2.98 7.84
CA LEU A 242 19.86 1.96 6.80
C LEU A 242 18.73 2.13 5.78
N ALA A 243 17.49 2.32 6.24
CA ALA A 243 16.35 2.56 5.37
C ALA A 243 16.53 3.80 4.50
N LYS A 244 17.08 4.87 5.06
CA LYS A 244 17.34 6.13 4.37
C LYS A 244 18.35 6.02 3.23
N HIS A 245 19.38 5.19 3.37
CA HIS A 245 20.46 5.07 2.39
C HIS A 245 20.38 3.80 1.53
N HIS A 246 19.67 2.79 2.02
CA HIS A 246 19.56 1.49 1.36
C HIS A 246 18.15 0.92 1.42
N PRO A 247 17.13 1.69 0.99
CA PRO A 247 15.75 1.20 1.00
C PRO A 247 15.59 -0.02 0.10
N VAL A 248 14.64 -0.88 0.44
CA VAL A 248 14.18 -1.97 -0.43
C VAL A 248 13.08 -1.43 -1.35
N ILE A 249 12.15 -0.66 -0.78
CA ILE A 249 11.08 0.00 -1.52
C ILE A 249 11.09 1.48 -1.16
N VAL A 250 11.16 2.33 -2.19
CA VAL A 250 10.97 3.78 -2.10
C VAL A 250 9.55 4.10 -2.51
N HIS A 251 8.87 4.93 -1.71
CA HIS A 251 7.48 5.32 -1.92
C HIS A 251 7.36 6.84 -2.08
N PHE A 252 6.88 7.28 -3.23
CA PHE A 252 6.70 8.69 -3.58
C PHE A 252 5.33 9.23 -3.12
N ALA A 253 4.91 8.88 -1.90
CA ALA A 253 3.60 9.24 -1.32
C ALA A 253 3.42 10.74 -1.06
N SER A 254 4.50 11.52 -1.05
CA SER A 254 4.47 12.96 -0.80
C SER A 254 4.21 13.77 -2.07
N ASP A 255 4.12 15.08 -1.95
CA ASP A 255 4.00 16.00 -3.10
C ASP A 255 5.26 16.05 -3.96
N GLU A 256 6.40 15.60 -3.43
CA GLU A 256 7.69 15.51 -4.13
C GLU A 256 7.80 14.24 -4.98
N ARG A 257 7.05 14.23 -6.07
CA ARG A 257 7.05 13.11 -7.03
C ARG A 257 7.99 13.40 -8.18
N PRO A 258 8.81 12.43 -8.63
CA PRO A 258 9.84 12.66 -9.67
C PRO A 258 9.26 13.10 -11.02
N TRP A 259 7.98 12.84 -11.28
CA TRP A 259 7.28 13.30 -12.49
C TRP A 259 6.66 14.69 -12.37
N ASN A 260 6.69 15.33 -11.20
CA ASN A 260 6.25 16.70 -11.04
C ASN A 260 7.34 17.67 -11.49
N ARG A 261 6.97 18.72 -12.24
CA ARG A 261 7.92 19.76 -12.66
C ARG A 261 8.52 20.46 -11.43
N GLY A 262 9.83 20.67 -11.45
CA GLY A 262 10.56 21.33 -10.36
C GLY A 262 10.79 20.46 -9.13
N ASN A 263 10.55 19.18 -9.24
CA ASN A 263 10.82 18.23 -8.16
C ASN A 263 12.34 18.15 -7.90
N LEU A 264 12.72 18.19 -6.63
CA LEU A 264 14.10 18.06 -6.14
C LEU A 264 14.32 16.72 -5.42
N ASN A 265 13.55 15.69 -5.78
CA ASN A 265 13.62 14.38 -5.16
C ASN A 265 15.05 13.79 -5.24
N HIS A 266 15.47 13.11 -4.19
CA HIS A 266 16.82 12.53 -4.06
C HIS A 266 16.94 11.11 -4.64
N TYR A 267 15.86 10.53 -5.14
CA TYR A 267 15.82 9.17 -5.72
C TYR A 267 15.51 9.20 -7.21
#